data_6f26802c64e83dabfa62d6a46ad67023
#
_entry.id   6f26802c64e83dabfa62d6a46ad67023
#
_cell.length_a   1.000
_cell.length_b   1.000
_cell.length_c   1.000
_cell.angle_alpha   90.00
_cell.angle_beta   90.00
_cell.angle_gamma   90.00
#
_symmetry.space_group_name_H-M   'P 1'
#
loop_
_entity.id
_entity.type
_entity.pdbx_description
1 polymer ?
#
loop_
_entity_poly.entity_id
_entity_poly.type
_entity_poly.pdbx_seq_one_letter_code
_entity_poly.pdbx_strand_id
1 'polypeptide(L)'
;TVKSILDYNPDILFTVDSPDFTLRVAERVKKSNLKIKTIHYVAPQVWIWREGRVKKIKKFIDHILLLFNFEKKYFEKEKVSCEFVGHPLLEDREQSKIDINQIIGKNKAIISIFAGSRKSEISVLTPILIDFIRLMNKKYNDMTYVFHSTKEYAQLMQSFIKKSNLNNCEIISDDKIKAHILKKSIFAVAKSGTVSLEICNAKIPSIILYKMGFINFLIVKSLVKIKYANIINISAN
;
A
#
# COMPACT_ATOMS: atom_id res chain seq x y z
N THR A 1 25.69 -9.16 -6.92
CA THR A 1 24.49 -9.99 -6.59
C THR A 1 24.43 -11.24 -7.44
N VAL A 2 24.32 -11.18 -8.79
CA VAL A 2 24.18 -12.40 -9.62
C VAL A 2 25.42 -13.32 -9.45
N LYS A 3 26.63 -12.78 -9.56
CA LYS A 3 27.86 -13.57 -9.34
C LYS A 3 27.85 -14.27 -7.97
N SER A 4 27.55 -13.56 -6.90
CA SER A 4 27.52 -14.13 -5.54
C SER A 4 26.48 -15.27 -5.40
N ILE A 5 25.34 -15.17 -6.10
CA ILE A 5 24.32 -16.22 -6.10
C ILE A 5 24.83 -17.47 -6.84
N LEU A 6 25.48 -17.27 -8.00
CA LEU A 6 26.04 -18.37 -8.78
C LEU A 6 27.22 -19.05 -8.08
N ASP A 7 28.09 -18.27 -7.42
CA ASP A 7 29.21 -18.77 -6.63
C ASP A 7 28.72 -19.60 -5.42
N TYR A 8 27.60 -19.18 -4.79
CA TYR A 8 26.95 -19.91 -3.69
C TYR A 8 26.22 -21.15 -4.16
N ASN A 9 25.74 -21.18 -5.42
CA ASN A 9 25.04 -22.27 -6.09
C ASN A 9 23.85 -22.83 -5.27
N PRO A 10 22.84 -22.02 -4.93
CA PRO A 10 21.67 -22.47 -4.16
C PRO A 10 20.77 -23.40 -4.98
N ASP A 11 20.03 -24.26 -4.31
CA ASP A 11 18.96 -25.05 -4.94
C ASP A 11 17.77 -24.18 -5.35
N ILE A 12 17.47 -23.15 -4.53
CA ILE A 12 16.33 -22.25 -4.70
C ILE A 12 16.79 -20.80 -4.58
N LEU A 13 16.41 -19.99 -5.57
CA LEU A 13 16.46 -18.54 -5.49
C LEU A 13 15.06 -18.00 -5.16
N PHE A 14 14.87 -17.56 -3.92
CA PHE A 14 13.64 -16.91 -3.48
C PHE A 14 13.79 -15.39 -3.57
N THR A 15 12.90 -14.73 -4.32
CA THR A 15 12.91 -13.28 -4.52
C THR A 15 11.62 -12.66 -4.01
N VAL A 16 11.73 -11.47 -3.39
CA VAL A 16 10.60 -10.80 -2.76
C VAL A 16 10.43 -9.40 -3.34
N ASP A 17 9.24 -9.07 -3.86
CA ASP A 17 8.87 -7.74 -4.36
C ASP A 17 9.92 -7.10 -5.30
N SER A 18 9.87 -5.78 -5.46
CA SER A 18 10.83 -5.00 -6.25
C SER A 18 11.10 -5.58 -7.66
N PRO A 19 10.06 -5.85 -8.46
CA PRO A 19 10.13 -6.67 -9.66
C PRO A 19 11.08 -6.12 -10.74
N ASP A 20 11.40 -4.83 -10.72
CA ASP A 20 12.34 -4.25 -11.67
C ASP A 20 13.81 -4.58 -11.36
N PHE A 21 14.10 -4.97 -10.12
CA PHE A 21 15.41 -5.48 -9.71
C PHE A 21 15.42 -7.01 -9.61
N THR A 22 14.53 -7.57 -8.80
CA THR A 22 14.54 -9.00 -8.44
C THR A 22 14.29 -9.91 -9.62
N LEU A 23 13.36 -9.56 -10.53
CA LEU A 23 13.11 -10.34 -11.74
C LEU A 23 14.29 -10.29 -12.73
N ARG A 24 15.04 -9.18 -12.80
CA ARG A 24 16.26 -9.13 -13.60
C ARG A 24 17.37 -10.00 -13.03
N VAL A 25 17.47 -10.07 -11.70
CA VAL A 25 18.41 -10.98 -11.03
C VAL A 25 18.03 -12.43 -11.32
N ALA A 26 16.76 -12.80 -11.10
CA ALA A 26 16.25 -14.13 -11.36
C ALA A 26 16.44 -14.57 -12.83
N GLU A 27 16.16 -13.67 -13.79
CA GLU A 27 16.37 -13.94 -15.22
C GLU A 27 17.84 -14.25 -15.53
N ARG A 28 18.78 -13.46 -14.99
CA ARG A 28 20.22 -13.67 -15.21
C ARG A 28 20.72 -14.96 -14.57
N VAL A 29 20.30 -15.23 -13.32
CA VAL A 29 20.65 -16.47 -12.62
C VAL A 29 20.11 -17.68 -13.38
N LYS A 30 18.84 -17.66 -13.79
CA LYS A 30 18.22 -18.76 -14.54
C LYS A 30 18.90 -19.04 -15.88
N LYS A 31 19.32 -17.97 -16.59
CA LYS A 31 20.10 -18.11 -17.84
C LYS A 31 21.47 -18.75 -17.63
N SER A 32 22.10 -18.50 -16.51
CA SER A 32 23.45 -19.05 -16.18
C SER A 32 23.37 -20.45 -15.59
N ASN A 33 22.34 -20.77 -14.81
CA ASN A 33 22.14 -22.08 -14.21
C ASN A 33 20.64 -22.46 -14.17
N LEU A 34 20.22 -23.32 -15.09
CA LEU A 34 18.83 -23.77 -15.21
C LEU A 34 18.36 -24.66 -14.05
N LYS A 35 19.27 -25.26 -13.28
CA LYS A 35 18.94 -26.14 -12.16
C LYS A 35 18.41 -25.38 -10.96
N ILE A 36 18.87 -24.13 -10.76
CA ILE A 36 18.38 -23.28 -9.66
C ILE A 36 16.87 -23.03 -9.85
N LYS A 37 16.06 -23.45 -8.89
CA LYS A 37 14.62 -23.16 -8.86
C LYS A 37 14.41 -21.70 -8.49
N THR A 38 13.51 -21.01 -9.19
CA THR A 38 13.25 -19.59 -8.97
C THR A 38 11.81 -19.38 -8.50
N ILE A 39 11.65 -18.86 -7.29
CA ILE A 39 10.36 -18.53 -6.68
C ILE A 39 10.29 -17.03 -6.47
N HIS A 40 9.18 -16.41 -6.85
CA HIS A 40 8.96 -14.98 -6.65
C HIS A 40 7.72 -14.73 -5.79
N TYR A 41 7.89 -13.99 -4.72
CA TYR A 41 6.82 -13.56 -3.83
C TYR A 41 6.49 -12.08 -4.08
N VAL A 42 5.22 -11.73 -4.07
CA VAL A 42 4.66 -10.42 -4.47
C VAL A 42 4.72 -10.22 -5.99
N ALA A 43 3.74 -10.77 -6.68
CA ALA A 43 3.65 -10.67 -8.13
C ALA A 43 3.66 -9.23 -8.65
N PRO A 44 4.31 -8.95 -9.79
CA PRO A 44 4.22 -7.64 -10.41
C PRO A 44 2.78 -7.36 -10.86
N GLN A 45 2.36 -6.10 -10.74
CA GLN A 45 1.00 -5.65 -11.06
C GLN A 45 0.71 -5.69 -12.57
N VAL A 46 0.60 -6.91 -13.12
CA VAL A 46 0.41 -7.14 -14.56
C VAL A 46 -0.98 -6.77 -15.06
N TRP A 47 -1.97 -6.71 -14.17
CA TRP A 47 -3.37 -6.39 -14.48
C TRP A 47 -3.63 -4.91 -14.81
N ILE A 48 -2.71 -4.01 -14.48
CA ILE A 48 -2.89 -2.57 -14.71
C ILE A 48 -2.70 -2.24 -16.20
N TRP A 49 -1.60 -2.69 -16.81
CA TRP A 49 -1.23 -2.29 -18.17
C TRP A 49 -0.18 -3.20 -18.85
N ARG A 50 0.34 -4.23 -18.16
CA ARG A 50 1.48 -5.04 -18.65
C ARG A 50 1.22 -6.53 -18.66
N GLU A 51 0.06 -6.98 -19.11
CA GLU A 51 -0.26 -8.42 -19.19
C GLU A 51 0.82 -9.23 -19.94
N GLY A 52 1.38 -8.70 -21.03
CA GLY A 52 2.46 -9.34 -21.77
C GLY A 52 3.75 -9.59 -20.98
N ARG A 53 3.90 -8.98 -19.77
CA ARG A 53 5.03 -9.25 -18.87
C ARG A 53 5.03 -10.67 -18.34
N VAL A 54 3.84 -11.29 -18.18
CA VAL A 54 3.69 -12.67 -17.70
C VAL A 54 4.41 -13.65 -18.62
N LYS A 55 4.30 -13.48 -19.95
CA LYS A 55 5.00 -14.33 -20.95
C LYS A 55 6.52 -14.29 -20.79
N LYS A 56 7.06 -13.13 -20.39
CA LYS A 56 8.52 -13.00 -20.13
C LYS A 56 8.89 -13.70 -18.82
N ILE A 57 8.11 -13.49 -17.75
CA ILE A 57 8.34 -14.05 -16.41
C ILE A 57 8.35 -15.57 -16.47
N LYS A 58 7.45 -16.18 -17.23
CA LYS A 58 7.39 -17.64 -17.44
C LYS A 58 8.72 -18.27 -17.85
N LYS A 59 9.60 -17.54 -18.53
CA LYS A 59 10.86 -18.06 -19.03
C LYS A 59 11.92 -18.28 -17.95
N PHE A 60 11.75 -17.64 -16.78
CA PHE A 60 12.79 -17.65 -15.76
C PHE A 60 12.26 -17.66 -14.31
N ILE A 61 10.95 -17.70 -14.11
CA ILE A 61 10.33 -17.93 -12.79
C ILE A 61 9.57 -19.26 -12.85
N ASP A 62 9.94 -20.18 -11.96
CA ASP A 62 9.31 -21.50 -11.86
C ASP A 62 8.00 -21.44 -11.08
N HIS A 63 7.90 -20.57 -10.05
CA HIS A 63 6.69 -20.44 -9.21
C HIS A 63 6.50 -19.02 -8.68
N ILE A 64 5.24 -18.56 -8.59
CA ILE A 64 4.88 -17.23 -8.07
C ILE A 64 3.91 -17.38 -6.90
N LEU A 65 4.24 -16.71 -5.78
CA LEU A 65 3.36 -16.59 -4.63
C LEU A 65 2.61 -15.25 -4.71
N LEU A 66 1.28 -15.34 -4.79
CA LEU A 66 0.38 -14.22 -5.05
C LEU A 66 -0.20 -13.68 -3.74
N LEU A 67 -0.31 -12.34 -3.64
CA LEU A 67 -0.93 -11.66 -2.52
C LEU A 67 -2.46 -11.60 -2.61
N PHE A 68 -3.01 -11.67 -3.83
CA PHE A 68 -4.45 -11.54 -4.08
C PHE A 68 -4.95 -12.65 -5.00
N ASN A 69 -6.09 -13.23 -4.66
CA ASN A 69 -6.66 -14.33 -5.42
C ASN A 69 -7.00 -13.93 -6.88
N PHE A 70 -7.43 -12.69 -7.11
CA PHE A 70 -7.77 -12.21 -8.46
C PHE A 70 -6.57 -12.18 -9.42
N GLU A 71 -5.33 -12.19 -8.90
CA GLU A 71 -4.10 -12.21 -9.70
C GLU A 71 -3.93 -13.54 -10.45
N LYS A 72 -4.44 -14.63 -9.87
CA LYS A 72 -4.25 -16.00 -10.33
C LYS A 72 -4.61 -16.18 -11.80
N LYS A 73 -5.76 -15.64 -12.23
CA LYS A 73 -6.23 -15.71 -13.62
C LYS A 73 -5.22 -15.21 -14.68
N TYR A 74 -4.38 -14.21 -14.32
CA TYR A 74 -3.40 -13.65 -15.25
C TYR A 74 -2.19 -14.57 -15.47
N PHE A 75 -1.78 -15.29 -14.41
CA PHE A 75 -0.64 -16.19 -14.46
C PHE A 75 -1.04 -17.56 -14.99
N GLU A 76 -2.18 -18.11 -14.60
CA GLU A 76 -2.71 -19.38 -15.11
C GLU A 76 -3.00 -19.33 -16.62
N LYS A 77 -3.54 -18.22 -17.14
CA LYS A 77 -3.74 -18.01 -18.58
C LYS A 77 -2.47 -18.25 -19.40
N GLU A 78 -1.33 -17.87 -18.87
CA GLU A 78 -0.02 -18.06 -19.51
C GLU A 78 0.68 -19.36 -19.04
N LYS A 79 0.01 -20.20 -18.27
CA LYS A 79 0.55 -21.46 -17.70
C LYS A 79 1.81 -21.21 -16.86
N VAL A 80 1.80 -20.19 -16.03
CA VAL A 80 2.81 -19.93 -14.99
C VAL A 80 2.31 -20.54 -13.71
N SER A 81 3.14 -21.39 -13.07
CA SER A 81 2.81 -21.97 -11.77
C SER A 81 2.68 -20.88 -10.71
N CYS A 82 1.55 -20.82 -10.03
CA CYS A 82 1.28 -19.80 -9.02
C CYS A 82 0.35 -20.28 -7.93
N GLU A 83 0.50 -19.70 -6.73
CA GLU A 83 -0.34 -19.99 -5.58
C GLU A 83 -0.72 -18.71 -4.85
N PHE A 84 -1.97 -18.63 -4.39
CA PHE A 84 -2.44 -17.55 -3.54
C PHE A 84 -2.09 -17.86 -2.09
N VAL A 85 -1.24 -17.02 -1.49
CA VAL A 85 -0.76 -17.18 -0.10
C VAL A 85 -1.29 -16.11 0.85
N GLY A 86 -2.01 -15.11 0.33
CA GLY A 86 -2.55 -14.01 1.13
C GLY A 86 -1.57 -12.86 1.34
N HIS A 87 -2.08 -11.78 1.94
CA HIS A 87 -1.30 -10.57 2.19
C HIS A 87 -0.96 -10.47 3.68
N PRO A 88 0.34 -10.30 4.06
CA PRO A 88 0.77 -10.28 5.47
C PRO A 88 0.10 -9.22 6.34
N LEU A 89 -0.36 -8.10 5.73
CA LEU A 89 -1.10 -7.06 6.46
C LEU A 89 -2.50 -7.49 6.92
N LEU A 90 -3.02 -8.61 6.39
CA LEU A 90 -4.33 -9.14 6.75
C LEU A 90 -4.25 -10.22 7.84
N GLU A 91 -3.04 -10.60 8.25
CA GLU A 91 -2.85 -11.50 9.37
C GLU A 91 -3.23 -10.83 10.68
N ASP A 92 -3.98 -11.54 11.52
CA ASP A 92 -4.32 -11.09 12.87
C ASP A 92 -3.04 -11.03 13.72
N ARG A 93 -2.61 -9.83 14.03
CA ARG A 93 -1.51 -9.62 14.97
C ARG A 93 -2.09 -9.38 16.36
N GLU A 94 -1.56 -10.07 17.37
CA GLU A 94 -1.88 -9.81 18.76
C GLU A 94 -1.73 -8.32 19.07
N GLN A 95 -2.79 -7.73 19.60
CA GLN A 95 -2.81 -6.31 19.91
C GLN A 95 -2.61 -6.12 21.42
N SER A 96 -1.56 -5.41 21.76
CA SER A 96 -1.39 -4.89 23.11
C SER A 96 -2.57 -3.98 23.47
N LYS A 97 -3.07 -4.05 24.72
CA LYS A 97 -4.10 -3.12 25.19
C LYS A 97 -3.49 -1.73 25.32
N ILE A 98 -3.84 -0.82 24.42
CA ILE A 98 -3.41 0.59 24.45
C ILE A 98 -4.64 1.44 24.74
N ASP A 99 -4.58 2.26 25.79
CA ASP A 99 -5.62 3.25 26.05
C ASP A 99 -5.42 4.50 25.18
N ILE A 100 -6.08 4.52 24.03
CA ILE A 100 -5.99 5.65 23.10
C ILE A 100 -6.75 6.89 23.58
N ASN A 101 -7.59 6.82 24.61
CA ASN A 101 -8.29 7.98 25.14
C ASN A 101 -7.35 9.01 25.76
N GLN A 102 -6.17 8.58 26.21
CA GLN A 102 -5.11 9.48 26.67
C GLN A 102 -4.48 10.30 25.54
N ILE A 103 -4.53 9.77 24.30
CA ILE A 103 -3.92 10.39 23.12
C ILE A 103 -4.94 11.31 22.39
N ILE A 104 -6.19 10.86 22.27
CA ILE A 104 -7.19 11.50 21.38
C ILE A 104 -8.26 12.26 22.17
N GLY A 105 -8.34 12.05 23.49
CA GLY A 105 -9.43 12.54 24.35
C GLY A 105 -10.65 11.61 24.34
N LYS A 106 -11.47 11.74 25.39
CA LYS A 106 -12.67 10.90 25.55
C LYS A 106 -13.81 11.40 24.65
N ASN A 107 -14.60 10.46 24.14
CA ASN A 107 -15.87 10.71 23.47
C ASN A 107 -15.83 11.54 22.17
N LYS A 108 -14.71 11.55 21.45
CA LYS A 108 -14.63 12.18 20.14
C LYS A 108 -14.70 11.16 18.99
N ALA A 109 -15.42 11.50 17.94
CA ALA A 109 -15.42 10.72 16.72
C ALA A 109 -14.07 10.84 16.01
N ILE A 110 -13.44 9.73 15.64
CA ILE A 110 -12.12 9.71 15.04
C ILE A 110 -12.22 9.54 13.52
N ILE A 111 -11.56 10.42 12.79
CA ILE A 111 -11.33 10.26 11.35
C ILE A 111 -9.84 10.01 11.12
N SER A 112 -9.49 8.83 10.63
CA SER A 112 -8.12 8.47 10.26
C SER A 112 -7.73 9.06 8.92
N ILE A 113 -6.57 9.71 8.84
CA ILE A 113 -6.07 10.38 7.63
C ILE A 113 -4.69 9.84 7.24
N PHE A 114 -4.57 9.42 5.98
CA PHE A 114 -3.35 8.89 5.40
C PHE A 114 -2.96 9.71 4.16
N ALA A 115 -2.09 10.69 4.33
CA ALA A 115 -1.64 11.58 3.26
C ALA A 115 -0.60 10.94 2.32
N GLY A 116 -0.18 9.73 2.59
CA GLY A 116 0.86 9.00 1.83
C GLY A 116 2.11 8.72 2.67
N SER A 117 3.06 8.01 2.07
CA SER A 117 4.30 7.57 2.70
C SER A 117 5.57 8.22 2.10
N ARG A 118 5.42 9.11 1.12
CA ARG A 118 6.53 9.82 0.46
C ARG A 118 6.39 11.32 0.63
N LYS A 119 7.52 12.03 0.73
CA LYS A 119 7.55 13.48 0.86
C LYS A 119 6.68 14.20 -0.20
N SER A 120 6.77 13.78 -1.46
CA SER A 120 6.00 14.37 -2.55
C SER A 120 4.48 14.18 -2.38
N GLU A 121 4.03 13.04 -1.89
CA GLU A 121 2.62 12.75 -1.63
C GLU A 121 2.11 13.61 -0.47
N ILE A 122 2.82 13.62 0.64
CA ILE A 122 2.49 14.37 1.84
C ILE A 122 2.40 15.87 1.55
N SER A 123 3.39 16.42 0.83
CA SER A 123 3.41 17.84 0.48
C SER A 123 2.23 18.28 -0.38
N VAL A 124 1.71 17.39 -1.22
CA VAL A 124 0.60 17.68 -2.12
C VAL A 124 -0.75 17.42 -1.46
N LEU A 125 -0.88 16.34 -0.68
CA LEU A 125 -2.18 15.94 -0.12
C LEU A 125 -2.49 16.59 1.22
N THR A 126 -1.49 16.87 2.07
CA THR A 126 -1.76 17.45 3.40
C THR A 126 -2.50 18.79 3.33
N PRO A 127 -2.17 19.77 2.45
CA PRO A 127 -2.97 20.98 2.31
C PRO A 127 -4.43 20.72 1.95
N ILE A 128 -4.69 19.79 1.02
CA ILE A 128 -6.04 19.42 0.60
C ILE A 128 -6.82 18.80 1.75
N LEU A 129 -6.17 17.96 2.56
CA LEU A 129 -6.76 17.33 3.72
C LEU A 129 -7.04 18.34 4.83
N ILE A 130 -6.22 19.36 4.99
CA ILE A 130 -6.46 20.50 5.90
C ILE A 130 -7.71 21.26 5.45
N ASP A 131 -7.87 21.54 4.17
CA ASP A 131 -9.06 22.23 3.65
C ASP A 131 -10.33 21.37 3.83
N PHE A 132 -10.23 20.05 3.63
CA PHE A 132 -11.28 19.11 3.97
C PHE A 132 -11.67 19.21 5.45
N ILE A 133 -10.70 19.22 6.37
CA ILE A 133 -10.96 19.36 7.81
C ILE A 133 -11.65 20.68 8.13
N ARG A 134 -11.23 21.78 7.53
CA ARG A 134 -11.88 23.08 7.69
C ARG A 134 -13.35 23.06 7.27
N LEU A 135 -13.66 22.36 6.18
CA LEU A 135 -15.04 22.19 5.73
C LEU A 135 -15.86 21.33 6.69
N MET A 136 -15.26 20.24 7.18
CA MET A 136 -15.91 19.35 8.15
C MET A 136 -16.18 20.07 9.47
N ASN A 137 -15.23 20.85 9.98
CA ASN A 137 -15.35 21.62 11.23
C ASN A 137 -16.46 22.70 11.19
N LYS A 138 -16.93 23.11 9.99
CA LYS A 138 -18.12 23.98 9.86
C LYS A 138 -19.43 23.28 10.20
N LYS A 139 -19.44 21.93 10.13
CA LYS A 139 -20.67 21.13 10.31
C LYS A 139 -20.63 20.26 11.56
N TYR A 140 -19.42 19.86 12.00
CA TYR A 140 -19.23 18.87 13.05
C TYR A 140 -18.14 19.35 14.02
N ASN A 141 -18.48 19.49 15.31
CA ASN A 141 -17.58 20.04 16.32
C ASN A 141 -16.84 18.99 17.14
N ASP A 142 -17.34 17.73 17.17
CA ASP A 142 -16.81 16.66 18.04
C ASP A 142 -15.95 15.64 17.31
N MET A 143 -15.18 16.10 16.31
CA MET A 143 -14.29 15.24 15.54
C MET A 143 -12.84 15.47 15.88
N THR A 144 -12.07 14.38 15.94
CA THR A 144 -10.61 14.40 15.96
C THR A 144 -10.08 13.75 14.68
N TYR A 145 -9.16 14.45 14.02
CA TYR A 145 -8.50 13.98 12.80
C TYR A 145 -7.12 13.46 13.14
N VAL A 146 -6.88 12.18 12.89
CA VAL A 146 -5.60 11.56 13.21
C VAL A 146 -4.83 11.28 11.92
N PHE A 147 -3.77 12.05 11.73
CA PHE A 147 -2.83 11.85 10.64
C PHE A 147 -1.85 10.73 10.99
N HIS A 148 -1.87 9.68 10.19
CA HIS A 148 -0.90 8.60 10.28
C HIS A 148 0.30 8.91 9.39
N SER A 149 1.49 8.92 10.00
CA SER A 149 2.75 9.25 9.34
C SER A 149 3.82 8.20 9.63
N THR A 150 4.86 8.17 8.81
CA THR A 150 6.12 7.56 9.21
C THR A 150 6.89 8.49 10.15
N LYS A 151 7.79 7.95 10.97
CA LYS A 151 8.65 8.77 11.86
C LYS A 151 9.42 9.84 11.09
N GLU A 152 9.88 9.49 9.87
CA GLU A 152 10.64 10.38 9.00
C GLU A 152 9.86 11.65 8.60
N TYR A 153 8.55 11.53 8.35
CA TYR A 153 7.74 12.65 7.86
C TYR A 153 6.81 13.27 8.90
N ALA A 154 6.83 12.80 10.13
CA ALA A 154 5.99 13.34 11.20
C ALA A 154 6.21 14.85 11.41
N GLN A 155 7.47 15.31 11.43
CA GLN A 155 7.82 16.73 11.58
C GLN A 155 7.33 17.59 10.40
N LEU A 156 7.45 17.07 9.16
CA LEU A 156 6.93 17.75 7.98
C LEU A 156 5.41 17.93 8.09
N MET A 157 4.69 16.88 8.44
CA MET A 157 3.24 16.91 8.61
C MET A 157 2.83 17.87 9.74
N GLN A 158 3.55 17.84 10.87
CA GLN A 158 3.35 18.77 11.98
C GLN A 158 3.49 20.24 11.55
N SER A 159 4.42 20.54 10.64
CA SER A 159 4.61 21.91 10.14
C SER A 159 3.39 22.42 9.36
N PHE A 160 2.74 21.56 8.59
CA PHE A 160 1.50 21.90 7.87
C PHE A 160 0.33 22.14 8.85
N ILE A 161 0.17 21.24 9.85
CA ILE A 161 -0.92 21.32 10.82
C ILE A 161 -0.78 22.58 11.67
N LYS A 162 0.41 22.88 12.19
CA LYS A 162 0.66 24.11 12.95
C LYS A 162 0.31 25.37 12.17
N LYS A 163 0.68 25.44 10.89
CA LYS A 163 0.35 26.58 10.01
C LYS A 163 -1.15 26.72 9.73
N SER A 164 -1.92 25.65 9.91
CA SER A 164 -3.35 25.65 9.63
C SER A 164 -4.22 26.19 10.76
N ASN A 165 -3.68 26.33 11.98
CA ASN A 165 -4.38 26.68 13.21
C ASN A 165 -5.53 25.72 13.58
N LEU A 166 -5.43 24.45 13.19
CA LEU A 166 -6.40 23.40 13.57
C LEU A 166 -6.01 22.80 14.92
N ASN A 167 -6.97 22.75 15.86
CA ASN A 167 -6.75 22.29 17.23
C ASN A 167 -7.19 20.83 17.48
N ASN A 168 -7.84 20.21 16.49
CA ASN A 168 -8.40 18.88 16.57
C ASN A 168 -7.69 17.88 15.64
N CYS A 169 -6.40 18.09 15.45
CA CYS A 169 -5.54 17.22 14.62
C CYS A 169 -4.42 16.64 15.45
N GLU A 170 -4.26 15.32 15.39
CA GLU A 170 -3.17 14.57 16.02
C GLU A 170 -2.30 13.87 14.97
N ILE A 171 -1.02 13.64 15.29
CA ILE A 171 -0.11 12.89 14.41
C ILE A 171 0.39 11.66 15.14
N ILE A 172 0.22 10.51 14.50
CA ILE A 172 0.67 9.22 15.02
C ILE A 172 1.65 8.58 14.04
N SER A 173 2.79 8.13 14.56
CA SER A 173 3.84 7.45 13.80
C SER A 173 4.23 6.08 14.38
N ASP A 174 3.48 5.58 15.35
CA ASP A 174 3.63 4.26 15.93
C ASP A 174 2.60 3.30 15.32
N ASP A 175 3.08 2.18 14.73
CA ASP A 175 2.20 1.23 14.03
C ASP A 175 1.25 0.48 14.97
N LYS A 176 1.63 0.28 16.23
CA LYS A 176 0.74 -0.36 17.21
C LYS A 176 -0.42 0.56 17.57
N ILE A 177 -0.11 1.82 17.83
CA ILE A 177 -1.13 2.86 18.10
C ILE A 177 -2.01 3.08 16.87
N LYS A 178 -1.42 3.11 15.66
CA LYS A 178 -2.15 3.22 14.37
C LYS A 178 -3.25 2.18 14.26
N ALA A 179 -2.95 0.91 14.50
CA ALA A 179 -3.93 -0.18 14.40
C ALA A 179 -5.10 -0.02 15.37
N HIS A 180 -4.84 0.44 16.61
CA HIS A 180 -5.89 0.70 17.60
C HIS A 180 -6.77 1.89 17.24
N ILE A 181 -6.17 2.98 16.78
CA ILE A 181 -6.90 4.17 16.33
C ILE A 181 -7.76 3.84 15.13
N LEU A 182 -7.19 3.09 14.18
CA LEU A 182 -7.92 2.70 12.97
C LEU A 182 -9.18 1.91 13.33
N LYS A 183 -9.10 0.93 14.24
CA LYS A 183 -10.27 0.14 14.68
C LYS A 183 -11.35 0.99 15.39
N LYS A 184 -10.99 2.10 16.00
CA LYS A 184 -11.94 3.02 16.67
C LYS A 184 -12.38 4.18 15.77
N SER A 185 -11.80 4.31 14.58
CA SER A 185 -12.19 5.35 13.64
C SER A 185 -13.57 5.05 13.04
N ILE A 186 -14.37 6.08 12.88
CA ILE A 186 -15.68 5.99 12.22
C ILE A 186 -15.55 6.11 10.69
N PHE A 187 -14.44 6.69 10.23
CA PHE A 187 -14.18 6.93 8.82
C PHE A 187 -12.67 7.07 8.54
N ALA A 188 -12.25 6.79 7.31
CA ALA A 188 -10.89 7.03 6.88
C ALA A 188 -10.81 7.80 5.55
N VAL A 189 -9.83 8.70 5.44
CA VAL A 189 -9.44 9.35 4.18
C VAL A 189 -8.01 8.98 3.88
N ALA A 190 -7.77 8.30 2.77
CA ALA A 190 -6.46 7.74 2.49
C ALA A 190 -5.99 7.97 1.05
N LYS A 191 -4.71 8.19 0.88
CA LYS A 191 -4.06 8.09 -0.43
C LYS A 191 -4.08 6.64 -0.89
N SER A 192 -4.36 6.40 -2.16
CA SER A 192 -4.32 5.06 -2.75
C SER A 192 -2.98 4.36 -2.49
N GLY A 193 -3.02 3.16 -1.95
CA GLY A 193 -1.86 2.34 -1.58
C GLY A 193 -2.25 1.13 -0.74
N THR A 194 -1.26 0.45 -0.18
CA THR A 194 -1.45 -0.74 0.68
C THR A 194 -2.24 -0.46 1.95
N VAL A 195 -2.25 0.79 2.43
CA VAL A 195 -3.05 1.20 3.60
C VAL A 195 -4.55 0.93 3.41
N SER A 196 -5.05 0.90 2.17
CA SER A 196 -6.45 0.55 1.91
C SER A 196 -6.81 -0.87 2.38
N LEU A 197 -5.83 -1.79 2.41
CA LEU A 197 -6.02 -3.14 2.97
C LEU A 197 -6.19 -3.10 4.49
N GLU A 198 -5.39 -2.28 5.18
CA GLU A 198 -5.49 -2.10 6.63
C GLU A 198 -6.86 -1.49 7.02
N ILE A 199 -7.29 -0.49 6.24
CA ILE A 199 -8.61 0.15 6.43
C ILE A 199 -9.75 -0.86 6.20
N CYS A 200 -9.66 -1.66 5.14
CA CYS A 200 -10.64 -2.70 4.84
C CYS A 200 -10.68 -3.77 5.94
N ASN A 201 -9.51 -4.22 6.42
CA ASN A 201 -9.41 -5.17 7.53
C ASN A 201 -10.02 -4.62 8.83
N ALA A 202 -9.88 -3.32 9.07
CA ALA A 202 -10.53 -2.63 10.19
C ALA A 202 -12.04 -2.41 9.99
N LYS A 203 -12.60 -2.75 8.83
CA LYS A 203 -14.03 -2.62 8.46
C LYS A 203 -14.55 -1.18 8.54
N ILE A 204 -13.73 -0.21 8.17
CA ILE A 204 -14.07 1.22 8.25
C ILE A 204 -14.43 1.74 6.85
N PRO A 205 -15.55 2.48 6.70
CA PRO A 205 -15.84 3.18 5.47
C PRO A 205 -14.74 4.20 5.16
N SER A 206 -14.39 4.33 3.87
CA SER A 206 -13.28 5.21 3.50
C SER A 206 -13.43 5.84 2.12
N ILE A 207 -12.77 7.00 1.97
CA ILE A 207 -12.52 7.62 0.67
C ILE A 207 -11.05 7.47 0.32
N ILE A 208 -10.79 6.96 -0.88
CA ILE A 208 -9.43 6.83 -1.41
C ILE A 208 -9.17 7.99 -2.38
N LEU A 209 -8.14 8.77 -2.05
CA LEU A 209 -7.70 9.91 -2.84
C LEU A 209 -6.49 9.54 -3.68
N TYR A 210 -6.45 10.10 -4.88
CA TYR A 210 -5.27 10.04 -5.74
C TYR A 210 -5.10 11.38 -6.45
N LYS A 211 -3.93 12.00 -6.32
CA LYS A 211 -3.59 13.22 -7.04
C LYS A 211 -2.29 13.05 -7.79
N MET A 212 -2.30 13.42 -9.05
CA MET A 212 -1.12 13.44 -9.91
C MET A 212 -1.12 14.70 -10.78
N GLY A 213 0.01 15.05 -11.35
CA GLY A 213 0.08 16.14 -12.34
C GLY A 213 -0.74 15.83 -13.58
N PHE A 214 -1.26 16.87 -14.24
CA PHE A 214 -2.16 16.76 -15.38
C PHE A 214 -1.60 15.91 -16.52
N ILE A 215 -0.32 16.08 -16.88
CA ILE A 215 0.36 15.29 -17.91
C ILE A 215 0.38 13.81 -17.54
N ASN A 216 0.78 13.48 -16.31
CA ASN A 216 0.79 12.11 -15.81
C ASN A 216 -0.62 11.52 -15.78
N PHE A 217 -1.64 12.32 -15.46
CA PHE A 217 -3.04 11.89 -15.53
C PHE A 217 -3.46 11.48 -16.92
N LEU A 218 -3.12 12.27 -17.95
CA LEU A 218 -3.42 11.95 -19.35
C LEU A 218 -2.72 10.65 -19.80
N ILE A 219 -1.44 10.48 -19.44
CA ILE A 219 -0.67 9.27 -19.77
C ILE A 219 -1.29 8.05 -19.06
N VAL A 220 -1.58 8.16 -17.77
CA VAL A 220 -2.18 7.06 -17.01
C VAL A 220 -3.56 6.72 -17.55
N LYS A 221 -4.40 7.71 -17.86
CA LYS A 221 -5.73 7.52 -18.43
C LYS A 221 -5.71 6.78 -19.77
N SER A 222 -4.67 6.99 -20.59
CA SER A 222 -4.52 6.31 -21.88
C SER A 222 -3.97 4.88 -21.77
N LEU A 223 -3.17 4.60 -20.74
CA LEU A 223 -2.46 3.31 -20.57
C LEU A 223 -3.16 2.34 -19.62
N VAL A 224 -3.89 2.86 -18.63
CA VAL A 224 -4.47 2.06 -17.56
C VAL A 224 -5.84 1.54 -17.96
N LYS A 225 -5.99 0.22 -17.97
CA LYS A 225 -7.22 -0.49 -18.38
C LYS A 225 -8.19 -0.75 -17.22
N ILE A 226 -7.78 -0.46 -15.97
CA ILE A 226 -8.60 -0.72 -14.79
C ILE A 226 -9.52 0.45 -14.48
N LYS A 227 -10.75 0.14 -14.07
CA LYS A 227 -11.78 1.12 -13.70
C LYS A 227 -11.50 1.79 -12.36
N TYR A 228 -10.81 1.11 -11.46
CA TYR A 228 -10.59 1.55 -10.07
C TYR A 228 -9.11 1.71 -9.75
N ALA A 229 -8.77 2.78 -9.04
CA ALA A 229 -7.41 3.04 -8.56
C ALA A 229 -7.08 2.35 -7.23
N ASN A 230 -8.06 1.72 -6.59
CA ASN A 230 -7.92 1.03 -5.30
C ASN A 230 -7.96 -0.49 -5.50
N ILE A 231 -7.00 -1.19 -4.88
CA ILE A 231 -6.87 -2.64 -4.98
C ILE A 231 -8.07 -3.38 -4.40
N ILE A 232 -8.73 -2.84 -3.37
CA ILE A 232 -9.94 -3.42 -2.79
C ILE A 232 -11.07 -3.48 -3.84
N ASN A 233 -11.28 -2.37 -4.56
CA ASN A 233 -12.32 -2.32 -5.59
C ASN A 233 -11.99 -3.20 -6.80
N ILE A 234 -10.70 -3.44 -7.07
CA ILE A 234 -10.24 -4.38 -8.12
C ILE A 234 -10.49 -5.82 -7.68
N SER A 235 -10.29 -6.13 -6.40
CA SER A 235 -10.50 -7.48 -5.85
C SER A 235 -11.97 -7.85 -5.72
N ALA A 236 -12.86 -6.87 -5.60
CA ALA A 236 -14.30 -7.05 -5.43
C ALA A 236 -15.08 -7.19 -6.76
N ASN A 237 -14.43 -6.96 -7.92
CA ASN A 237 -14.97 -7.12 -9.26
C ASN A 237 -14.25 -8.23 -10.02
#